data_5fd32247ff0572850c6743908be33b00
#
_entry.id   5fd32247ff0572850c6743908be33b00
#
_cell.length_a   1.000
_cell.length_b   1.000
_cell.length_c   1.000
_cell.angle_alpha   90.00
_cell.angle_beta   90.00
_cell.angle_gamma   90.00
#
_symmetry.space_group_name_H-M   'P 1'
#
loop_
_entity.id
_entity.type
_entity.pdbx_description
1 polymer ?
#
loop_
_entity_poly.entity_id
_entity_poly.type
_entity_poly.pdbx_seq_one_letter_code
_entity_poly.pdbx_strand_id
1 'polypeptide(L)'
;VAGTSQCAYWASWLTAKSFDMIFPSLIFSVLLFATEIFIKQNFAFIFFSCYLFGIASLVQMIFVQALLKTGQQIMMAGVMLLVLGSAIYYPVRLLGIDKGWSDDAANACFLFPPVAISHIFWELADHEGRKIELDVSKNPLIGSALWMMAISIVFWGFIGFYFEQIMPQNHGPALEQWNFIFSGKYWKYFFCSGKKDEAKNKLQKYSPGDEEFFDGVRMQQLVKEFNV
;
A
#
# COMPACT_ATOMS: atom_id res chain seq x y z
N VAL A 1 -1.37 -3.31 22.21
CA VAL A 1 -2.10 -2.04 22.30
C VAL A 1 -3.53 -2.38 22.65
N ALA A 2 -3.80 -2.57 23.95
CA ALA A 2 -5.11 -2.98 24.43
C ALA A 2 -6.09 -1.80 24.31
N GLY A 3 -7.10 -1.92 23.43
CA GLY A 3 -8.26 -1.04 23.41
C GLY A 3 -8.51 -0.19 22.17
N THR A 4 -7.62 -0.14 21.19
CA THR A 4 -7.89 0.55 19.92
C THR A 4 -8.45 -0.42 18.87
N SER A 5 -9.45 0.03 18.09
CA SER A 5 -9.95 -0.77 16.97
C SER A 5 -8.88 -0.93 15.89
N GLN A 6 -8.87 -2.05 15.20
CA GLN A 6 -7.96 -2.25 14.06
C GLN A 6 -8.17 -1.17 12.99
N CYS A 7 -9.41 -0.78 12.74
CA CYS A 7 -9.74 0.29 11.83
C CYS A 7 -9.09 1.63 12.22
N ALA A 8 -9.17 2.02 13.50
CA ALA A 8 -8.54 3.25 13.97
C ALA A 8 -7.00 3.20 13.85
N TYR A 9 -6.40 2.05 14.12
CA TYR A 9 -4.95 1.85 13.95
C TYR A 9 -4.54 2.05 12.47
N TRP A 10 -5.19 1.38 11.55
CA TRP A 10 -4.89 1.49 10.12
C TRP A 10 -5.15 2.89 9.58
N ALA A 11 -6.27 3.53 9.98
CA ALA A 11 -6.58 4.89 9.57
C ALA A 11 -5.53 5.89 10.07
N SER A 12 -5.11 5.80 11.33
CA SER A 12 -4.08 6.68 11.88
C SER A 12 -2.73 6.48 11.21
N TRP A 13 -2.35 5.23 10.93
CA TRP A 13 -1.11 4.90 10.26
C TRP A 13 -1.09 5.42 8.82
N LEU A 14 -2.15 5.16 8.04
CA LEU A 14 -2.27 5.66 6.67
C LEU A 14 -2.25 7.19 6.63
N THR A 15 -2.95 7.84 7.54
CA THR A 15 -2.96 9.31 7.63
C THR A 15 -1.56 9.85 7.90
N ALA A 16 -0.86 9.32 8.91
CA ALA A 16 0.50 9.75 9.23
C ALA A 16 1.45 9.55 8.04
N LYS A 17 1.38 8.38 7.39
CA LYS A 17 2.23 8.07 6.23
C LYS A 17 1.89 8.91 5.00
N SER A 18 0.63 9.28 4.82
CA SER A 18 0.23 10.21 3.75
C SER A 18 0.85 11.59 3.96
N PHE A 19 0.91 12.08 5.20
CA PHE A 19 1.62 13.32 5.50
C PHE A 19 3.13 13.20 5.24
N ASP A 20 3.75 12.09 5.61
CA ASP A 20 5.17 11.84 5.34
C ASP A 20 5.49 11.91 3.83
N MET A 21 4.55 11.51 2.97
CA MET A 21 4.73 11.53 1.50
C MET A 21 4.70 12.94 0.89
N ILE A 22 4.21 13.96 1.60
CA ILE A 22 4.21 15.35 1.11
C ILE A 22 5.64 15.83 0.85
N PHE A 23 6.56 15.58 1.80
CA PHE A 23 7.93 16.07 1.70
C PHE A 23 8.70 15.49 0.50
N PRO A 24 8.79 14.17 0.29
CA PRO A 24 9.50 13.62 -0.86
C PRO A 24 8.85 14.05 -2.19
N SER A 25 7.51 14.12 -2.26
CA SER A 25 6.81 14.57 -3.46
C SER A 25 7.10 16.04 -3.77
N LEU A 26 7.16 16.89 -2.73
CA LEU A 26 7.51 18.31 -2.89
C LEU A 26 8.94 18.47 -3.34
N ILE A 27 9.90 17.80 -2.68
CA ILE A 27 11.32 17.87 -3.03
C ILE A 27 11.52 17.41 -4.47
N PHE A 28 10.92 16.29 -4.87
CA PHE A 28 11.03 15.77 -6.23
C PHE A 28 10.46 16.75 -7.27
N SER A 29 9.29 17.31 -7.00
CA SER A 29 8.67 18.30 -7.90
C SER A 29 9.52 19.58 -8.03
N VAL A 30 10.06 20.08 -6.91
CA VAL A 30 10.95 21.25 -6.90
C VAL A 30 12.22 20.96 -7.71
N LEU A 31 12.82 19.77 -7.55
CA LEU A 31 14.00 19.37 -8.31
C LEU A 31 13.74 19.33 -9.81
N LEU A 32 12.59 18.80 -10.24
CA LEU A 32 12.21 18.75 -11.67
C LEU A 32 12.07 20.17 -12.28
N PHE A 33 11.58 21.12 -11.50
CA PHE A 33 11.51 22.53 -11.93
C PHE A 33 12.87 23.23 -11.86
N ALA A 34 13.63 23.02 -10.79
CA ALA A 34 14.95 23.64 -10.61
C ALA A 34 15.98 23.17 -11.66
N THR A 35 15.80 21.95 -12.17
CA THR A 35 16.63 21.40 -13.27
C THR A 35 16.12 21.79 -14.66
N GLU A 36 15.09 22.63 -14.74
CA GLU A 36 14.48 23.08 -15.98
C GLU A 36 13.97 21.96 -16.90
N ILE A 37 13.69 20.79 -16.34
CA ILE A 37 13.16 19.64 -17.10
C ILE A 37 11.71 19.92 -17.53
N PHE A 38 10.93 20.58 -16.67
CA PHE A 38 9.52 20.93 -16.93
C PHE A 38 9.30 22.43 -16.67
N ILE A 39 9.50 23.27 -17.69
CA ILE A 39 9.33 24.72 -17.58
C ILE A 39 7.88 25.13 -17.89
N LYS A 40 7.27 24.46 -18.86
CA LYS A 40 5.94 24.81 -19.37
C LYS A 40 4.80 24.12 -18.63
N GLN A 41 5.12 23.14 -17.81
CA GLN A 41 4.12 22.33 -17.15
C GLN A 41 3.67 22.93 -15.81
N ASN A 42 2.45 22.61 -15.41
CA ASN A 42 1.90 23.09 -14.14
C ASN A 42 2.56 22.37 -12.94
N PHE A 43 3.22 23.14 -12.05
CA PHE A 43 3.86 22.61 -10.85
C PHE A 43 2.89 21.80 -9.98
N ALA A 44 1.66 22.33 -9.76
CA ALA A 44 0.69 21.68 -8.91
C ALA A 44 0.26 20.31 -9.46
N PHE A 45 0.19 20.18 -10.80
CA PHE A 45 -0.12 18.91 -11.44
C PHE A 45 0.97 17.86 -11.20
N ILE A 46 2.25 18.24 -11.37
CA ILE A 46 3.39 17.35 -11.14
C ILE A 46 3.45 16.94 -9.66
N PHE A 47 3.33 17.92 -8.75
CA PHE A 47 3.31 17.65 -7.32
C PHE A 47 2.17 16.67 -6.93
N PHE A 48 0.96 16.93 -7.40
CA PHE A 48 -0.19 16.07 -7.11
C PHE A 48 -0.02 14.66 -7.66
N SER A 49 0.50 14.51 -8.88
CA SER A 49 0.78 13.21 -9.50
C SER A 49 1.84 12.43 -8.71
N CYS A 50 2.92 13.08 -8.29
CA CYS A 50 3.96 12.47 -7.45
C CYS A 50 3.42 12.07 -6.06
N TYR A 51 2.60 12.92 -5.47
CA TYR A 51 2.00 12.67 -4.17
C TYR A 51 1.03 11.48 -4.21
N LEU A 52 0.16 11.45 -5.22
CA LEU A 52 -0.78 10.33 -5.42
C LEU A 52 -0.03 9.02 -5.67
N PHE A 53 1.03 9.06 -6.49
CA PHE A 53 1.91 7.92 -6.71
C PHE A 53 2.59 7.45 -5.42
N GLY A 54 3.07 8.39 -4.59
CA GLY A 54 3.68 8.08 -3.30
C GLY A 54 2.73 7.29 -2.39
N ILE A 55 1.48 7.75 -2.27
CA ILE A 55 0.45 7.05 -1.48
C ILE A 55 0.12 5.68 -2.08
N ALA A 56 -0.09 5.61 -3.40
CA ALA A 56 -0.43 4.36 -4.06
C ALA A 56 0.68 3.31 -3.91
N SER A 57 1.94 3.71 -4.08
CA SER A 57 3.10 2.84 -3.89
C SER A 57 3.25 2.39 -2.43
N LEU A 58 3.01 3.29 -1.46
CA LEU A 58 3.06 2.96 -0.04
C LEU A 58 2.03 1.89 0.31
N VAL A 59 0.80 2.03 -0.19
CA VAL A 59 -0.25 1.04 0.03
C VAL A 59 0.07 -0.29 -0.67
N GLN A 60 0.64 -0.24 -1.88
CA GLN A 60 1.12 -1.45 -2.56
C GLN A 60 2.20 -2.17 -1.74
N MET A 61 3.06 -1.45 -1.02
CA MET A 61 4.08 -2.04 -0.16
C MET A 61 3.49 -2.77 1.05
N ILE A 62 2.27 -2.45 1.51
CA ILE A 62 1.57 -3.23 2.54
C ILE A 62 1.33 -4.66 2.05
N PHE A 63 0.90 -4.81 0.80
CA PHE A 63 0.73 -6.13 0.18
C PHE A 63 2.07 -6.91 0.11
N VAL A 64 3.14 -6.24 -0.33
CA VAL A 64 4.48 -6.84 -0.37
C VAL A 64 4.95 -7.27 1.01
N GLN A 65 4.70 -6.44 2.03
CA GLN A 65 5.03 -6.73 3.42
C GLN A 65 4.26 -7.94 3.96
N ALA A 66 3.00 -8.13 3.54
CA ALA A 66 2.23 -9.30 3.92
C ALA A 66 2.80 -10.61 3.36
N LEU A 67 3.46 -10.55 2.21
CA LEU A 67 4.07 -11.73 1.55
C LEU A 67 5.48 -12.04 2.04
N LEU A 68 6.26 -11.01 2.40
CA LEU A 68 7.68 -11.12 2.74
C LEU A 68 7.90 -10.94 4.23
N LYS A 69 8.81 -11.76 4.78
CA LYS A 69 9.03 -11.84 6.24
C LYS A 69 10.15 -10.95 6.75
N THR A 70 11.13 -10.61 5.91
CA THR A 70 12.30 -9.85 6.36
C THR A 70 12.31 -8.44 5.77
N GLY A 71 12.68 -7.44 6.58
CA GLY A 71 12.75 -6.05 6.15
C GLY A 71 13.64 -5.83 4.91
N GLN A 72 14.74 -6.58 4.81
CA GLN A 72 15.61 -6.50 3.65
C GLN A 72 14.92 -7.00 2.36
N GLN A 73 14.19 -8.11 2.43
CA GLN A 73 13.42 -8.61 1.29
C GLN A 73 12.33 -7.63 0.87
N ILE A 74 11.64 -7.00 1.83
CA ILE A 74 10.60 -6.00 1.57
C ILE A 74 11.19 -4.79 0.84
N MET A 75 12.34 -4.29 1.32
CA MET A 75 13.02 -3.16 0.68
C MET A 75 13.47 -3.51 -0.75
N MET A 76 14.10 -4.66 -0.95
CA MET A 76 14.52 -5.12 -2.28
C MET A 76 13.34 -5.30 -3.23
N ALA A 77 12.26 -5.92 -2.76
CA ALA A 77 11.05 -6.10 -3.55
C ALA A 77 10.42 -4.76 -3.93
N GLY A 78 10.41 -3.77 -3.03
CA GLY A 78 9.92 -2.43 -3.32
C GLY A 78 10.71 -1.74 -4.44
N VAL A 79 12.03 -1.79 -4.37
CA VAL A 79 12.89 -1.24 -5.43
C VAL A 79 12.67 -1.99 -6.76
N MET A 80 12.60 -3.32 -6.72
CA MET A 80 12.34 -4.13 -7.91
C MET A 80 10.97 -3.84 -8.52
N LEU A 81 9.92 -3.70 -7.71
CA LEU A 81 8.58 -3.33 -8.18
C LEU A 81 8.57 -1.96 -8.86
N LEU A 82 9.30 -0.99 -8.31
CA LEU A 82 9.40 0.33 -8.89
C LEU A 82 10.14 0.29 -10.23
N VAL A 83 11.32 -0.34 -10.27
CA VAL A 83 12.16 -0.40 -11.48
C VAL A 83 11.49 -1.24 -12.57
N LEU A 84 11.05 -2.46 -12.25
CA LEU A 84 10.40 -3.34 -13.22
C LEU A 84 9.05 -2.80 -13.66
N GLY A 85 8.29 -2.20 -12.74
CA GLY A 85 7.00 -1.59 -13.07
C GLY A 85 7.14 -0.43 -14.04
N SER A 86 8.16 0.42 -13.84
CA SER A 86 8.47 1.50 -14.78
C SER A 86 8.98 0.95 -16.13
N ALA A 87 9.78 -0.12 -16.10
CA ALA A 87 10.27 -0.77 -17.33
C ALA A 87 9.15 -1.44 -18.12
N ILE A 88 8.15 -2.03 -17.45
CA ILE A 88 6.96 -2.64 -18.09
C ILE A 88 6.13 -1.60 -18.85
N TYR A 89 6.16 -0.35 -18.44
CA TYR A 89 5.45 0.71 -19.16
C TYR A 89 5.90 0.80 -20.63
N TYR A 90 7.20 0.62 -20.90
CA TYR A 90 7.73 0.75 -22.25
C TYR A 90 7.09 -0.22 -23.27
N PRO A 91 7.05 -1.54 -23.03
CA PRO A 91 6.31 -2.44 -23.91
C PRO A 91 4.80 -2.19 -23.93
N VAL A 92 4.20 -1.79 -22.80
CA VAL A 92 2.77 -1.43 -22.76
C VAL A 92 2.48 -0.27 -23.73
N ARG A 93 3.35 0.75 -23.76
CA ARG A 93 3.22 1.84 -24.70
C ARG A 93 3.42 1.41 -26.14
N LEU A 94 4.56 0.79 -26.47
CA LEU A 94 4.94 0.44 -27.86
C LEU A 94 4.02 -0.63 -28.48
N LEU A 95 3.61 -1.62 -27.70
CA LEU A 95 2.83 -2.76 -28.19
C LEU A 95 1.34 -2.58 -27.99
N GLY A 96 0.94 -1.69 -27.11
CA GLY A 96 -0.43 -1.46 -26.72
C GLY A 96 -0.96 -0.08 -27.13
N ILE A 97 -0.61 0.95 -26.39
CA ILE A 97 -1.18 2.30 -26.53
C ILE A 97 -0.96 2.85 -27.95
N ASP A 98 0.27 2.80 -28.46
CA ASP A 98 0.62 3.32 -29.76
C ASP A 98 0.03 2.47 -30.92
N LYS A 99 -0.35 1.22 -30.65
CA LYS A 99 -1.01 0.32 -31.63
C LYS A 99 -2.53 0.29 -31.50
N GLY A 100 -3.10 1.14 -30.67
CA GLY A 100 -4.55 1.29 -30.52
C GLY A 100 -5.22 0.23 -29.65
N TRP A 101 -4.58 -0.16 -28.56
CA TRP A 101 -5.29 -0.90 -27.51
C TRP A 101 -6.54 -0.16 -27.09
N SER A 102 -7.55 -0.91 -26.66
CA SER A 102 -8.71 -0.30 -26.05
C SER A 102 -8.31 0.47 -24.80
N ASP A 103 -8.99 1.57 -24.54
CA ASP A 103 -8.78 2.38 -23.33
C ASP A 103 -8.90 1.54 -22.05
N ASP A 104 -9.77 0.52 -22.06
CA ASP A 104 -9.94 -0.40 -20.94
C ASP A 104 -8.67 -1.23 -20.65
N ALA A 105 -7.98 -1.69 -21.69
CA ALA A 105 -6.74 -2.46 -21.54
C ALA A 105 -5.61 -1.56 -21.01
N ALA A 106 -5.50 -0.33 -21.49
CA ALA A 106 -4.55 0.64 -20.97
C ALA A 106 -4.84 0.98 -19.50
N ASN A 107 -6.11 1.21 -19.16
CA ASN A 107 -6.55 1.47 -17.81
C ASN A 107 -6.25 0.32 -16.85
N ALA A 108 -6.42 -0.93 -17.29
CA ALA A 108 -6.07 -2.09 -16.47
C ALA A 108 -4.57 -2.10 -16.10
N CYS A 109 -3.69 -1.69 -17.02
CA CYS A 109 -2.26 -1.56 -16.74
C CYS A 109 -1.97 -0.43 -15.75
N PHE A 110 -2.75 0.66 -15.77
CA PHE A 110 -2.59 1.80 -14.85
C PHE A 110 -3.03 1.49 -13.40
N LEU A 111 -3.67 0.35 -13.17
CA LEU A 111 -3.91 -0.15 -11.80
C LEU A 111 -2.59 -0.46 -11.07
N PHE A 112 -1.50 -0.58 -11.80
CA PHE A 112 -0.16 -0.72 -11.25
C PHE A 112 0.50 0.66 -11.17
N PRO A 113 0.71 1.25 -9.96
CA PRO A 113 1.13 2.64 -9.79
C PRO A 113 2.39 3.04 -10.56
N PRO A 114 3.47 2.22 -10.63
CA PRO A 114 4.65 2.56 -11.41
C PRO A 114 4.39 2.70 -12.92
N VAL A 115 3.44 1.95 -13.47
CA VAL A 115 3.06 2.05 -14.88
C VAL A 115 2.28 3.35 -15.13
N ALA A 116 1.35 3.68 -14.24
CA ALA A 116 0.53 4.89 -14.35
C ALA A 116 1.38 6.16 -14.27
N ILE A 117 2.28 6.26 -13.29
CA ILE A 117 3.16 7.42 -13.16
C ILE A 117 4.13 7.55 -14.33
N SER A 118 4.64 6.43 -14.85
CA SER A 118 5.49 6.43 -16.04
C SER A 118 4.77 6.96 -17.28
N HIS A 119 3.47 6.64 -17.42
CA HIS A 119 2.63 7.20 -18.47
C HIS A 119 2.49 8.73 -18.34
N ILE A 120 2.18 9.20 -17.14
CA ILE A 120 2.03 10.64 -16.89
C ILE A 120 3.33 11.39 -17.20
N PHE A 121 4.47 10.88 -16.73
CA PHE A 121 5.76 11.51 -17.01
C PHE A 121 6.16 11.45 -18.48
N TRP A 122 5.80 10.39 -19.19
CA TRP A 122 6.02 10.30 -20.63
C TRP A 122 5.25 11.40 -21.38
N GLU A 123 3.96 11.54 -21.07
CA GLU A 123 3.13 12.58 -21.70
C GLU A 123 3.60 13.99 -21.34
N LEU A 124 4.00 14.21 -20.07
CA LEU A 124 4.61 15.48 -19.67
C LEU A 124 5.88 15.80 -20.47
N ALA A 125 6.75 14.81 -20.66
CA ALA A 125 7.99 14.98 -21.41
C ALA A 125 7.74 15.25 -22.91
N ASP A 126 6.75 14.57 -23.50
CA ASP A 126 6.37 14.78 -24.90
C ASP A 126 5.80 16.21 -25.11
N HIS A 127 4.92 16.67 -24.19
CA HIS A 127 4.37 18.03 -24.26
C HIS A 127 5.43 19.10 -24.01
N GLU A 128 6.36 18.87 -23.07
CA GLU A 128 7.49 19.78 -22.86
C GLU A 128 8.40 19.86 -24.08
N GLY A 129 8.69 18.74 -24.72
CA GLY A 129 9.46 18.68 -25.96
C GLY A 129 8.80 19.47 -27.09
N ARG A 130 7.48 19.52 -27.11
CA ARG A 130 6.69 20.35 -28.06
C ARG A 130 6.52 21.79 -27.59
N LYS A 131 6.98 22.17 -26.41
CA LYS A 131 6.82 23.47 -25.74
C LYS A 131 5.35 23.87 -25.52
N ILE A 132 4.50 22.91 -25.28
CA ILE A 132 3.05 23.08 -25.06
C ILE A 132 2.73 22.66 -23.62
N GLU A 133 1.88 23.44 -22.94
CA GLU A 133 1.35 23.06 -21.64
C GLU A 133 0.38 21.86 -21.78
N LEU A 134 0.52 20.89 -20.88
CA LEU A 134 -0.34 19.74 -20.85
C LEU A 134 -1.76 20.13 -20.41
N ASP A 135 -2.73 19.89 -21.26
CA ASP A 135 -4.14 20.06 -20.95
C ASP A 135 -4.77 18.67 -20.68
N VAL A 136 -4.98 18.39 -19.41
CA VAL A 136 -5.54 17.09 -18.93
C VAL A 136 -6.92 16.83 -19.55
N SER A 137 -7.70 17.88 -19.85
CA SER A 137 -9.04 17.72 -20.43
C SER A 137 -9.01 17.23 -21.89
N LYS A 138 -7.90 17.45 -22.57
CA LYS A 138 -7.69 16.99 -23.96
C LYS A 138 -7.05 15.61 -24.06
N ASN A 139 -6.46 15.12 -22.97
CA ASN A 139 -5.80 13.83 -22.89
C ASN A 139 -6.53 12.89 -21.91
N PRO A 140 -7.55 12.17 -22.36
CA PRO A 140 -8.38 11.32 -21.47
C PRO A 140 -7.57 10.23 -20.77
N LEU A 141 -6.50 9.71 -21.41
CA LEU A 141 -5.64 8.68 -20.80
C LEU A 141 -4.86 9.19 -19.59
N ILE A 142 -4.50 10.47 -19.51
CA ILE A 142 -3.85 11.04 -18.32
C ILE A 142 -4.84 11.13 -17.17
N GLY A 143 -6.04 11.62 -17.45
CA GLY A 143 -7.12 11.64 -16.45
C GLY A 143 -7.42 10.24 -15.91
N SER A 144 -7.51 9.25 -16.82
CA SER A 144 -7.73 7.87 -16.41
C SER A 144 -6.56 7.29 -15.63
N ALA A 145 -5.30 7.61 -15.97
CA ALA A 145 -4.14 7.16 -15.20
C ALA A 145 -4.16 7.69 -13.75
N LEU A 146 -4.53 8.96 -13.55
CA LEU A 146 -4.72 9.52 -12.20
C LEU A 146 -5.85 8.81 -11.44
N TRP A 147 -6.99 8.59 -12.10
CA TRP A 147 -8.12 7.87 -11.50
C TRP A 147 -7.75 6.43 -11.14
N MET A 148 -7.05 5.73 -12.04
CA MET A 148 -6.62 4.36 -11.78
C MET A 148 -5.57 4.28 -10.66
N MET A 149 -4.71 5.29 -10.49
CA MET A 149 -3.85 5.39 -9.30
C MET A 149 -4.67 5.58 -8.02
N ALA A 150 -5.72 6.39 -8.04
CA ALA A 150 -6.60 6.54 -6.87
C ALA A 150 -7.34 5.22 -6.56
N ILE A 151 -7.85 4.53 -7.58
CA ILE A 151 -8.48 3.21 -7.44
C ILE A 151 -7.47 2.18 -6.92
N SER A 152 -6.22 2.23 -7.38
CA SER A 152 -5.16 1.32 -6.96
C SER A 152 -4.87 1.39 -5.46
N ILE A 153 -5.04 2.54 -4.83
CA ILE A 153 -4.92 2.69 -3.36
C ILE A 153 -5.93 1.79 -2.66
N VAL A 154 -7.18 1.82 -3.10
CA VAL A 154 -8.24 0.98 -2.51
C VAL A 154 -7.99 -0.51 -2.83
N PHE A 155 -7.65 -0.81 -4.07
CA PHE A 155 -7.41 -2.18 -4.55
C PHE A 155 -6.24 -2.85 -3.82
N TRP A 156 -5.06 -2.22 -3.83
CA TRP A 156 -3.88 -2.77 -3.16
C TRP A 156 -4.03 -2.74 -1.63
N GLY A 157 -4.73 -1.75 -1.09
CA GLY A 157 -5.06 -1.68 0.33
C GLY A 157 -5.92 -2.86 0.77
N PHE A 158 -6.96 -3.19 0.00
CA PHE A 158 -7.82 -4.33 0.28
C PHE A 158 -7.07 -5.66 0.17
N ILE A 159 -6.29 -5.84 -0.89
CA ILE A 159 -5.48 -7.06 -1.09
C ILE A 159 -4.42 -7.18 0.02
N GLY A 160 -3.69 -6.10 0.32
CA GLY A 160 -2.67 -6.09 1.37
C GLY A 160 -3.25 -6.45 2.73
N PHE A 161 -4.37 -5.83 3.09
CA PHE A 161 -5.10 -6.15 4.32
C PHE A 161 -5.56 -7.60 4.36
N TYR A 162 -6.10 -8.12 3.25
CA TYR A 162 -6.54 -9.52 3.15
C TYR A 162 -5.39 -10.50 3.39
N PHE A 163 -4.26 -10.29 2.71
CA PHE A 163 -3.10 -11.17 2.84
C PHE A 163 -2.45 -11.07 4.23
N GLU A 164 -2.44 -9.90 4.84
CA GLU A 164 -1.92 -9.73 6.21
C GLU A 164 -2.69 -10.55 7.24
N GLN A 165 -4.01 -10.72 7.06
CA GLN A 165 -4.82 -11.53 7.97
C GLN A 165 -4.65 -13.03 7.77
N ILE A 166 -4.38 -13.48 6.55
CA ILE A 166 -4.31 -14.91 6.20
C ILE A 166 -2.89 -15.48 6.31
N MET A 167 -1.88 -14.65 5.97
CA MET A 167 -0.50 -15.14 5.99
C MET A 167 0.00 -15.34 7.42
N PRO A 168 0.68 -16.48 7.68
CA PRO A 168 1.26 -16.73 8.99
C PRO A 168 2.35 -15.69 9.29
N GLN A 169 2.18 -14.98 10.38
CA GLN A 169 3.16 -13.99 10.85
C GLN A 169 4.41 -14.69 11.43
N ASN A 170 5.53 -13.95 11.52
CA ASN A 170 6.79 -14.47 12.04
C ASN A 170 6.70 -15.02 13.47
N HIS A 171 5.67 -14.63 14.22
CA HIS A 171 5.51 -14.93 15.64
C HIS A 171 4.15 -15.57 15.97
N GLY A 172 3.57 -16.33 15.05
CA GLY A 172 2.31 -17.01 15.32
C GLY A 172 1.61 -17.60 14.10
N PRO A 173 0.53 -18.34 14.31
CA PRO A 173 -0.33 -18.81 13.24
C PRO A 173 -1.05 -17.64 12.56
N ALA A 174 -1.60 -17.88 11.36
CA ALA A 174 -2.46 -16.92 10.68
C ALA A 174 -3.56 -16.40 11.62
N LEU A 175 -3.82 -15.10 11.59
CA LEU A 175 -4.78 -14.47 12.49
C LEU A 175 -6.21 -14.94 12.21
N GLU A 176 -6.54 -15.16 10.95
CA GLU A 176 -7.88 -15.50 10.52
C GLU A 176 -7.88 -16.57 9.42
N GLN A 177 -9.03 -17.22 9.23
CA GLN A 177 -9.22 -18.16 8.13
C GLN A 177 -9.46 -17.40 6.83
N TRP A 178 -9.13 -17.99 5.68
CA TRP A 178 -9.24 -17.37 4.34
C TRP A 178 -10.64 -16.80 4.01
N ASN A 179 -11.70 -17.30 4.66
CA ASN A 179 -13.09 -16.89 4.44
C ASN A 179 -13.58 -15.80 5.42
N PHE A 180 -12.71 -15.20 6.22
CA PHE A 180 -13.08 -14.24 7.26
C PHE A 180 -13.86 -13.02 6.72
N ILE A 181 -13.61 -12.64 5.45
CA ILE A 181 -14.30 -11.52 4.79
C ILE A 181 -15.82 -11.71 4.80
N PHE A 182 -16.30 -12.96 4.68
CA PHE A 182 -17.73 -13.27 4.68
C PHE A 182 -18.30 -13.37 6.10
N SER A 183 -17.48 -13.23 7.14
CA SER A 183 -17.92 -13.32 8.53
C SER A 183 -18.39 -11.96 9.05
N GLY A 184 -19.69 -11.80 9.28
CA GLY A 184 -20.24 -10.59 9.92
C GLY A 184 -19.68 -10.33 11.32
N LYS A 185 -19.22 -11.38 12.03
CA LYS A 185 -18.58 -11.27 13.35
C LYS A 185 -17.24 -10.55 13.26
N TYR A 186 -16.45 -10.82 12.21
CA TYR A 186 -15.17 -10.16 11.95
C TYR A 186 -15.35 -8.65 11.74
N TRP A 187 -16.27 -8.24 10.86
CA TRP A 187 -16.52 -6.85 10.58
C TRP A 187 -17.04 -6.08 11.79
N LYS A 188 -17.89 -6.69 12.59
CA LYS A 188 -18.32 -6.10 13.85
C LYS A 188 -17.15 -5.86 14.80
N TYR A 189 -16.21 -6.79 14.88
CA TYR A 189 -15.00 -6.64 15.69
C TYR A 189 -14.05 -5.59 15.11
N PHE A 190 -13.90 -5.54 13.80
CA PHE A 190 -13.03 -4.59 13.09
C PHE A 190 -13.47 -3.13 13.29
N PHE A 191 -14.75 -2.84 13.18
CA PHE A 191 -15.30 -1.48 13.33
C PHE A 191 -15.64 -1.11 14.77
N CYS A 192 -16.12 -2.05 15.57
CA CYS A 192 -16.48 -1.80 16.94
C CYS A 192 -15.32 -2.18 17.86
N SER A 193 -14.54 -1.19 18.24
CA SER A 193 -13.58 -1.31 19.33
C SER A 193 -14.34 -1.49 20.64
N GLY A 194 -14.35 -2.68 21.16
CA GLY A 194 -14.81 -2.81 22.50
C GLY A 194 -15.77 -3.92 22.72
N LYS A 195 -15.23 -5.05 23.05
CA LYS A 195 -15.66 -5.70 24.27
C LYS A 195 -14.47 -6.42 24.86
N LYS A 196 -13.94 -5.85 25.92
CA LYS A 196 -13.10 -6.51 26.95
C LYS A 196 -13.68 -7.86 27.41
N ASP A 197 -14.92 -8.18 27.04
CA ASP A 197 -15.65 -9.32 27.54
C ASP A 197 -15.19 -10.65 26.95
N GLU A 198 -14.76 -10.69 25.67
CA GLU A 198 -14.25 -11.93 25.08
C GLU A 198 -12.82 -12.26 25.50
N ALA A 199 -11.98 -11.24 25.67
CA ALA A 199 -10.63 -11.43 26.20
C ALA A 199 -10.68 -11.86 27.69
N LYS A 200 -11.59 -11.30 28.48
CA LYS A 200 -11.87 -11.76 29.84
C LYS A 200 -12.42 -13.17 29.87
N ASN A 201 -13.34 -13.53 28.97
CA ASN A 201 -13.88 -14.89 28.89
C ASN A 201 -12.84 -15.91 28.41
N LYS A 202 -11.89 -15.52 27.52
CA LYS A 202 -10.77 -16.39 27.17
C LYS A 202 -9.77 -16.54 28.32
N LEU A 203 -9.49 -15.48 29.06
CA LEU A 203 -8.63 -15.51 30.24
C LEU A 203 -9.31 -16.25 31.44
N GLN A 204 -10.64 -16.17 31.56
CA GLN A 204 -11.38 -16.86 32.60
C GLN A 204 -11.60 -18.36 32.29
N LYS A 205 -11.47 -18.76 31.01
CA LYS A 205 -11.51 -20.17 30.61
C LYS A 205 -10.15 -20.87 30.80
N TYR A 206 -9.10 -20.12 31.09
CA TYR A 206 -7.83 -20.64 31.60
C TYR A 206 -7.93 -20.80 33.11
N SER A 207 -8.53 -21.92 33.51
CA SER A 207 -8.45 -22.39 34.90
C SER A 207 -6.99 -22.78 35.21
N PRO A 208 -6.43 -22.45 36.38
CA PRO A 208 -5.04 -22.74 36.72
C PRO A 208 -4.68 -24.23 36.80
N GLY A 209 -5.54 -25.11 36.30
CA GLY A 209 -5.36 -26.56 36.33
C GLY A 209 -5.03 -27.22 35.00
N ASP A 210 -5.19 -26.52 33.89
CA ASP A 210 -4.88 -27.05 32.56
C ASP A 210 -3.47 -26.64 32.14
N GLU A 211 -2.47 -27.33 32.71
CA GLU A 211 -1.06 -27.27 32.26
C GLU A 211 -0.92 -28.01 30.91
N GLU A 212 -1.53 -27.53 29.85
CA GLU A 212 -1.21 -27.99 28.50
C GLU A 212 -0.41 -26.92 27.75
N PHE A 213 0.86 -27.20 27.65
CA PHE A 213 1.83 -26.92 26.63
C PHE A 213 1.52 -25.77 25.64
N PHE A 214 1.94 -24.58 25.95
CA PHE A 214 2.44 -23.65 24.94
C PHE A 214 3.90 -24.02 24.63
N ASP A 215 4.17 -24.36 23.37
CA ASP A 215 5.47 -24.68 22.79
C ASP A 215 6.70 -24.29 23.63
N GLY A 216 7.21 -25.23 24.41
CA GLY A 216 8.59 -25.28 24.86
C GLY A 216 9.08 -24.27 25.89
N VAL A 217 8.33 -23.26 26.27
CA VAL A 217 8.75 -22.30 27.30
C VAL A 217 7.80 -22.38 28.49
N ARG A 218 8.18 -23.13 29.51
CA ARG A 218 7.51 -23.12 30.81
C ARG A 218 7.61 -21.71 31.39
N MET A 219 6.49 -20.99 31.49
CA MET A 219 6.42 -19.69 32.20
C MET A 219 6.96 -19.75 33.64
N GLN A 220 6.93 -20.90 34.26
CA GLN A 220 7.52 -21.15 35.59
C GLN A 220 9.04 -21.00 35.64
N GLN A 221 9.76 -21.15 34.53
CA GLN A 221 11.21 -20.90 34.51
C GLN A 221 11.55 -19.41 34.42
N LEU A 222 10.72 -18.60 33.75
CA LEU A 222 10.91 -17.15 33.67
C LEU A 222 10.73 -16.45 35.03
N VAL A 223 9.78 -16.91 35.85
CA VAL A 223 9.55 -16.32 37.19
C VAL A 223 10.69 -16.65 38.17
N LYS A 224 11.43 -17.73 37.94
CA LYS A 224 12.59 -18.09 38.80
C LYS A 224 13.85 -17.31 38.47
N GLU A 225 14.02 -16.83 37.26
CA GLU A 225 15.20 -16.04 36.87
C GLU A 225 15.10 -14.55 37.23
N PHE A 226 13.93 -14.03 37.55
CA PHE A 226 13.75 -12.64 37.95
C PHE A 226 13.64 -12.40 39.46
N ASN A 227 13.79 -13.43 40.29
CA ASN A 227 13.79 -13.34 41.77
C ASN A 227 15.18 -13.59 42.36
N VAL A 228 16.21 -13.03 41.75
CA VAL A 228 17.56 -12.95 42.35
C VAL A 228 17.93 -11.48 42.49
#